data_64e458786327ad2b8ae31cf51479b457
#
_entry.id   64e458786327ad2b8ae31cf51479b457
#
_cell.length_a   1.000
_cell.length_b   1.000
_cell.length_c   1.000
_cell.angle_alpha   90.00
_cell.angle_beta   90.00
_cell.angle_gamma   90.00
#
_symmetry.space_group_name_H-M   'P 1'
#
loop_
_entity.id
_entity.type
_entity.pdbx_description
1 polymer ?
#
loop_
_entity_poly.entity_id
_entity_poly.type
_entity_poly.pdbx_seq_one_letter_code
_entity_poly.pdbx_strand_id
1 'polypeptide(L)'
;MKRILVADVMTREPFIIKPDTNLLDCAKQMVKKRVGNLLIVNKKILVGFISEKDILWALVKKSKKDLSKIRAIDISPRKMATIKPVNTIEETMRKMERLKLEKLPVIHEKKLVGIITIKDILNFHPEVYPELEEFSQIREEVKKLKRVK
;
A
#
# COMPACT_ATOMS: atom_id res chain seq x y z
N MET A 1 -0.08 27.67 -14.07
CA MET A 1 0.25 27.01 -12.80
C MET A 1 1.08 25.76 -13.02
N LYS A 2 2.11 25.60 -12.23
CA LYS A 2 2.96 24.42 -12.30
C LYS A 2 2.21 23.21 -11.76
N ARG A 3 2.11 22.14 -12.55
CA ARG A 3 1.49 20.91 -12.10
C ARG A 3 2.39 20.18 -11.11
N ILE A 4 1.82 19.69 -10.03
CA ILE A 4 2.53 18.87 -9.06
C ILE A 4 2.41 17.42 -9.49
N LEU A 5 3.53 16.75 -9.64
CA LEU A 5 3.59 15.37 -10.08
C LEU A 5 3.82 14.43 -8.90
N VAL A 6 3.46 13.18 -9.08
CA VAL A 6 3.72 12.11 -8.11
C VAL A 6 5.19 12.10 -7.70
N ALA A 7 6.10 12.26 -8.66
CA ALA A 7 7.54 12.29 -8.39
C ALA A 7 7.97 13.37 -7.40
N ASP A 8 7.22 14.48 -7.33
CA ASP A 8 7.52 15.59 -6.42
C ASP A 8 7.14 15.30 -4.96
N VAL A 9 6.26 14.33 -4.73
CA VAL A 9 5.59 14.10 -3.44
C VAL A 9 5.84 12.70 -2.87
N MET A 10 6.08 11.71 -3.71
CA MET A 10 6.22 10.31 -3.31
C MET A 10 7.36 10.09 -2.31
N THR A 11 7.20 9.05 -1.49
CA THR A 11 8.27 8.52 -0.65
C THR A 11 9.10 7.56 -1.49
N ARG A 12 10.43 7.75 -1.53
CA ARG A 12 11.32 7.02 -2.45
C ARG A 12 11.79 5.66 -1.97
N GLU A 13 11.70 5.38 -0.69
CA GLU A 13 12.15 4.10 -0.12
C GLU A 13 11.03 3.44 0.67
N PRO A 14 10.06 2.80 -0.01
CA PRO A 14 9.00 2.08 0.68
C PRO A 14 9.53 0.82 1.35
N PHE A 15 8.79 0.30 2.34
CA PHE A 15 9.12 -0.98 2.95
C PHE A 15 8.82 -2.11 1.98
N ILE A 16 9.82 -2.91 1.67
CA ILE A 16 9.72 -4.01 0.72
C ILE A 16 10.19 -5.31 1.34
N ILE A 17 9.68 -6.41 0.79
CA ILE A 17 10.12 -7.76 1.12
C ILE A 17 10.45 -8.51 -0.16
N LYS A 18 11.21 -9.58 -0.02
CA LYS A 18 11.51 -10.48 -1.14
C LYS A 18 10.36 -11.48 -1.34
N PRO A 19 10.19 -12.02 -2.55
CA PRO A 19 9.11 -12.98 -2.83
C PRO A 19 9.10 -14.21 -1.93
N ASP A 20 10.28 -14.70 -1.54
CA ASP A 20 10.43 -15.88 -0.71
C ASP A 20 10.31 -15.60 0.80
N THR A 21 10.07 -14.36 1.20
CA THR A 21 9.83 -14.02 2.61
C THR A 21 8.60 -14.79 3.09
N ASN A 22 8.73 -15.50 4.22
CA ASN A 22 7.61 -16.25 4.77
C ASN A 22 6.62 -15.35 5.50
N LEU A 23 5.39 -15.86 5.70
CA LEU A 23 4.31 -15.06 6.29
C LEU A 23 4.56 -14.68 7.75
N LEU A 24 5.28 -15.50 8.50
CA LEU A 24 5.64 -15.16 9.87
C LEU A 24 6.54 -13.93 9.91
N ASP A 25 7.56 -13.88 9.04
CA ASP A 25 8.45 -12.72 8.95
C ASP A 25 7.70 -11.49 8.44
N CYS A 26 6.76 -11.66 7.51
CA CYS A 26 5.88 -10.58 7.07
C CYS A 26 5.10 -10.00 8.26
N ALA A 27 4.49 -10.87 9.07
CA ALA A 27 3.72 -10.45 10.24
C ALA A 27 4.62 -9.70 11.24
N LYS A 28 5.82 -10.22 11.50
CA LYS A 28 6.79 -9.55 12.39
C LYS A 28 7.17 -8.16 11.88
N GLN A 29 7.36 -8.01 10.58
CA GLN A 29 7.68 -6.72 9.97
C GLN A 29 6.51 -5.74 10.06
N MET A 30 5.29 -6.21 9.84
CA MET A 30 4.09 -5.37 9.96
C MET A 30 3.92 -4.84 11.38
N VAL A 31 4.13 -5.68 12.37
CA VAL A 31 4.06 -5.30 13.78
C VAL A 31 5.17 -4.29 14.13
N LYS A 32 6.41 -4.60 13.75
CA LYS A 32 7.56 -3.74 14.04
C LYS A 32 7.44 -2.35 13.41
N LYS A 33 7.02 -2.31 12.15
CA LYS A 33 6.93 -1.06 11.38
C LYS A 33 5.56 -0.40 11.47
N ARG A 34 4.60 -1.02 12.13
CA ARG A 34 3.21 -0.55 12.28
C ARG A 34 2.56 -0.26 10.93
N VAL A 35 2.72 -1.18 10.00
CA VAL A 35 2.13 -1.09 8.67
C VAL A 35 1.23 -2.29 8.42
N GLY A 36 0.16 -2.08 7.65
CA GLY A 36 -0.84 -3.12 7.36
C GLY A 36 -0.58 -3.88 6.07
N ASN A 37 0.45 -3.53 5.33
CA ASN A 37 0.84 -4.23 4.11
C ASN A 37 2.31 -4.00 3.78
N LEU A 38 2.85 -4.89 2.98
CA LEU A 38 4.24 -4.85 2.51
C LEU A 38 4.26 -5.10 1.01
N LEU A 39 5.12 -4.38 0.30
CA LEU A 39 5.31 -4.59 -1.13
C LEU A 39 6.31 -5.71 -1.36
N ILE A 40 6.01 -6.60 -2.30
CA ILE A 40 6.88 -7.71 -2.67
C ILE A 40 7.64 -7.29 -3.92
N VAL A 41 8.96 -7.27 -3.84
CA VAL A 41 9.83 -6.78 -4.90
C VAL A 41 10.90 -7.81 -5.24
N ASN A 42 11.05 -8.09 -6.52
CA ASN A 42 12.12 -8.96 -7.03
C ASN A 42 12.97 -8.14 -8.00
N LYS A 43 14.22 -7.90 -7.64
CA LYS A 43 15.17 -7.13 -8.47
C LYS A 43 14.58 -5.80 -8.97
N LYS A 44 14.08 -5.00 -8.03
CA LYS A 44 13.43 -3.69 -8.26
C LYS A 44 12.07 -3.76 -8.93
N ILE A 45 11.59 -4.95 -9.32
CA ILE A 45 10.28 -5.11 -9.95
C ILE A 45 9.25 -5.49 -8.90
N LEU A 46 8.16 -4.72 -8.86
CA LEU A 46 7.02 -5.01 -7.99
C LEU A 46 6.29 -6.24 -8.53
N VAL A 47 6.25 -7.31 -7.73
CA VAL A 47 5.61 -8.58 -8.13
C VAL A 47 4.36 -8.90 -7.33
N GLY A 48 4.08 -8.16 -6.26
CA GLY A 48 2.88 -8.37 -5.47
C GLY A 48 2.89 -7.53 -4.20
N PHE A 49 1.92 -7.77 -3.35
CA PHE A 49 1.89 -7.20 -1.99
C PHE A 49 1.23 -8.20 -1.05
N ILE A 50 1.50 -8.05 0.24
CA ILE A 50 0.90 -8.88 1.27
C ILE A 50 0.27 -7.97 2.33
N SER A 51 -0.97 -8.27 2.72
CA SER A 51 -1.71 -7.49 3.71
C SER A 51 -1.96 -8.28 4.98
N GLU A 52 -2.37 -7.59 6.04
CA GLU A 52 -2.82 -8.23 7.28
C GLU A 52 -3.94 -9.23 7.02
N LYS A 53 -4.87 -8.89 6.13
CA LYS A 53 -5.99 -9.78 5.77
C LYS A 53 -5.51 -11.06 5.11
N ASP A 54 -4.47 -10.98 4.29
CA ASP A 54 -3.89 -12.16 3.64
C ASP A 54 -3.30 -13.11 4.69
N ILE A 55 -2.66 -12.57 5.72
CA ILE A 55 -2.10 -13.38 6.81
C ILE A 55 -3.23 -14.03 7.61
N LEU A 56 -4.28 -13.27 7.94
CA LEU A 56 -5.45 -13.83 8.64
C LEU A 56 -6.14 -14.92 7.81
N TRP A 57 -6.27 -14.69 6.51
CA TRP A 57 -6.80 -15.69 5.59
C TRP A 57 -5.97 -16.97 5.60
N ALA A 58 -4.64 -16.83 5.56
CA ALA A 58 -3.75 -17.98 5.59
C ALA A 58 -3.86 -18.76 6.90
N LEU A 59 -3.99 -18.06 8.03
CA LEU A 59 -4.20 -18.71 9.33
C LEU A 59 -5.47 -19.57 9.35
N VAL A 60 -6.55 -19.09 8.73
CA VAL A 60 -7.83 -19.80 8.72
C VAL A 60 -7.84 -20.94 7.69
N LYS A 61 -7.38 -20.67 6.47
CA LYS A 61 -7.49 -21.62 5.35
C LYS A 61 -6.35 -22.63 5.27
N LYS A 62 -5.19 -22.28 5.79
CA LYS A 62 -3.99 -23.13 5.77
C LYS A 62 -3.54 -23.50 7.18
N SER A 63 -4.50 -23.67 8.08
CA SER A 63 -4.28 -23.88 9.51
C SER A 63 -3.35 -25.07 9.86
N LYS A 64 -3.16 -26.00 8.94
CA LYS A 64 -2.23 -27.13 9.13
C LYS A 64 -0.80 -26.81 8.76
N LYS A 65 -0.53 -25.64 8.17
CA LYS A 65 0.82 -25.21 7.81
C LYS A 65 1.25 -24.06 8.71
N ASP A 66 2.47 -24.16 9.20
CA ASP A 66 3.14 -23.06 9.90
C ASP A 66 3.33 -21.87 8.94
N LEU A 67 3.03 -20.66 9.43
CA LEU A 67 3.24 -19.42 8.66
C LEU A 67 4.68 -19.28 8.17
N SER A 68 5.65 -19.83 8.91
CA SER A 68 7.06 -19.78 8.53
C SER A 68 7.37 -20.60 7.26
N LYS A 69 6.44 -21.46 6.85
CA LYS A 69 6.60 -22.32 5.66
C LYS A 69 5.80 -21.84 4.46
N ILE A 70 5.07 -20.74 4.57
CA ILE A 70 4.27 -20.17 3.50
C ILE A 70 4.96 -18.91 3.01
N ARG A 71 5.29 -18.83 1.71
CA ARG A 71 5.93 -17.66 1.14
C ARG A 71 4.89 -16.59 0.81
N ALA A 72 5.28 -15.32 0.98
CA ALA A 72 4.41 -14.19 0.68
C ALA A 72 3.90 -14.23 -0.77
N ILE A 73 4.77 -14.55 -1.73
CA ILE A 73 4.40 -14.57 -3.15
C ILE A 73 3.33 -15.60 -3.48
N ASP A 74 3.24 -16.68 -2.71
CA ASP A 74 2.25 -17.74 -2.95
C ASP A 74 0.83 -17.32 -2.55
N ILE A 75 0.70 -16.31 -1.70
CA ILE A 75 -0.59 -15.80 -1.19
C ILE A 75 -0.95 -14.48 -1.86
N SER A 76 0.04 -13.75 -2.34
CA SER A 76 -0.12 -12.39 -2.84
C SER A 76 -1.01 -12.32 -4.09
N PRO A 77 -1.91 -11.34 -4.17
CA PRO A 77 -2.57 -11.03 -5.43
C PRO A 77 -1.54 -10.51 -6.43
N ARG A 78 -1.69 -10.92 -7.71
CA ARG A 78 -0.72 -10.58 -8.76
C ARG A 78 -0.99 -9.25 -9.45
N LYS A 79 -2.21 -8.72 -9.31
CA LYS A 79 -2.58 -7.42 -9.90
C LYS A 79 -2.74 -6.39 -8.81
N MET A 80 -2.05 -5.28 -8.97
CA MET A 80 -2.14 -4.14 -8.08
C MET A 80 -2.36 -2.86 -8.88
N ALA A 81 -3.11 -1.94 -8.27
CA ALA A 81 -3.18 -0.60 -8.80
C ALA A 81 -1.84 0.11 -8.53
N THR A 82 -1.33 0.78 -9.53
CA THR A 82 -0.07 1.53 -9.48
C THR A 82 -0.26 2.90 -10.11
N ILE A 83 0.71 3.76 -9.94
CA ILE A 83 0.71 5.10 -10.53
C ILE A 83 2.10 5.38 -11.10
N LYS A 84 2.19 6.31 -12.04
CA LYS A 84 3.47 6.69 -12.64
C LYS A 84 4.00 7.97 -12.02
N PRO A 85 5.32 8.17 -11.99
CA PRO A 85 5.92 9.42 -11.48
C PRO A 85 5.41 10.68 -12.18
N VAL A 86 5.05 10.56 -13.45
CA VAL A 86 4.59 11.69 -14.28
C VAL A 86 3.10 11.99 -14.12
N ASN A 87 2.34 11.13 -13.43
CA ASN A 87 0.94 11.44 -13.14
C ASN A 87 0.86 12.63 -12.20
N THR A 88 -0.22 13.40 -12.32
CA THR A 88 -0.48 14.55 -11.44
C THR A 88 -1.07 14.09 -10.12
N ILE A 89 -1.02 14.97 -9.13
CA ILE A 89 -1.67 14.73 -7.83
C ILE A 89 -3.17 14.54 -8.02
N GLU A 90 -3.81 15.33 -8.89
CA GLU A 90 -5.24 15.25 -9.16
C GLU A 90 -5.62 13.88 -9.76
N GLU A 91 -4.84 13.39 -10.72
CA GLU A 91 -5.05 12.05 -11.29
C GLU A 91 -4.91 10.96 -10.23
N THR A 92 -3.93 11.12 -9.35
CA THR A 92 -3.65 10.18 -8.26
C THR A 92 -4.81 10.15 -7.26
N MET A 93 -5.29 11.32 -6.85
CA MET A 93 -6.42 11.43 -5.93
C MET A 93 -7.68 10.80 -6.51
N ARG A 94 -7.98 11.05 -7.78
CA ARG A 94 -9.13 10.43 -8.45
C ARG A 94 -9.01 8.91 -8.49
N LYS A 95 -7.82 8.40 -8.74
CA LYS A 95 -7.59 6.95 -8.74
C LYS A 95 -7.76 6.35 -7.34
N MET A 96 -7.20 7.00 -6.32
CA MET A 96 -7.34 6.59 -4.92
C MET A 96 -8.81 6.57 -4.50
N GLU A 97 -9.57 7.62 -4.84
CA GLU A 97 -10.99 7.71 -4.53
C GLU A 97 -11.80 6.62 -5.23
N ARG A 98 -11.57 6.45 -6.53
CA ARG A 98 -12.29 5.44 -7.34
C ARG A 98 -12.05 4.03 -6.83
N LEU A 99 -10.81 3.70 -6.45
CA LEU A 99 -10.42 2.37 -5.98
C LEU A 99 -10.48 2.21 -4.47
N LYS A 100 -10.79 3.29 -3.74
CA LYS A 100 -10.83 3.33 -2.27
C LYS A 100 -9.51 2.90 -1.64
N LEU A 101 -8.41 3.39 -2.21
CA LEU A 101 -7.05 3.13 -1.75
C LEU A 101 -6.44 4.41 -1.19
N GLU A 102 -5.68 4.29 -0.11
CA GLU A 102 -4.99 5.41 0.53
C GLU A 102 -3.52 5.50 0.13
N LYS A 103 -3.04 4.53 -0.62
CA LYS A 103 -1.66 4.49 -1.09
C LYS A 103 -1.56 3.73 -2.40
N LEU A 104 -0.59 4.13 -3.22
CA LEU A 104 -0.31 3.49 -4.50
C LEU A 104 1.20 3.36 -4.68
N PRO A 105 1.68 2.17 -5.09
CA PRO A 105 3.06 2.02 -5.53
C PRO A 105 3.30 2.84 -6.79
N VAL A 106 4.48 3.44 -6.87
CA VAL A 106 4.89 4.25 -8.02
C VAL A 106 5.86 3.45 -8.88
N ILE A 107 5.50 3.24 -10.13
CA ILE A 107 6.24 2.39 -11.07
C ILE A 107 6.76 3.25 -12.22
N HIS A 108 8.06 3.11 -12.51
CA HIS A 108 8.70 3.73 -13.67
C HIS A 108 9.54 2.69 -14.40
N GLU A 109 9.27 2.50 -15.69
CA GLU A 109 9.97 1.52 -16.50
C GLU A 109 9.99 0.12 -15.85
N LYS A 110 8.82 -0.33 -15.41
CA LYS A 110 8.60 -1.62 -14.73
C LYS A 110 9.20 -1.73 -13.32
N LYS A 111 9.93 -0.72 -12.86
CA LYS A 111 10.59 -0.74 -11.54
C LYS A 111 9.80 0.06 -10.52
N LEU A 112 9.79 -0.45 -9.29
CA LEU A 112 9.25 0.30 -8.16
C LEU A 112 10.22 1.43 -7.81
N VAL A 113 9.74 2.67 -7.87
CA VAL A 113 10.54 3.85 -7.57
C VAL A 113 10.08 4.60 -6.31
N GLY A 114 8.92 4.24 -5.80
CA GLY A 114 8.40 4.88 -4.58
C GLY A 114 6.99 4.42 -4.24
N ILE A 115 6.44 5.08 -3.26
CA ILE A 115 5.04 4.92 -2.85
C ILE A 115 4.47 6.30 -2.58
N ILE A 116 3.22 6.51 -2.96
CA ILE A 116 2.51 7.76 -2.64
C ILE A 116 1.29 7.45 -1.79
N THR A 117 1.11 8.24 -0.74
CA THR A 117 -0.01 8.10 0.19
C THR A 117 -0.82 9.39 0.22
N ILE A 118 -2.07 9.30 0.71
CA ILE A 118 -2.89 10.49 0.96
C ILE A 118 -2.16 11.44 1.91
N LYS A 119 -1.50 10.89 2.93
CA LYS A 119 -0.74 11.68 3.90
C LYS A 119 0.40 12.47 3.23
N ASP A 120 1.11 11.85 2.28
CA ASP A 120 2.16 12.53 1.52
C ASP A 120 1.58 13.72 0.74
N ILE A 121 0.42 13.53 0.10
CA ILE A 121 -0.24 14.58 -0.66
C ILE A 121 -0.66 15.73 0.25
N LEU A 122 -1.25 15.42 1.40
CA LEU A 122 -1.68 16.43 2.37
C LEU A 122 -0.51 17.22 2.95
N ASN A 123 0.59 16.56 3.25
CA ASN A 123 1.78 17.22 3.80
C ASN A 123 2.43 18.16 2.80
N PHE A 124 2.43 17.77 1.52
CA PHE A 124 3.04 18.58 0.46
C PHE A 124 2.12 19.68 -0.05
N HIS A 125 0.80 19.42 -0.11
CA HIS A 125 -0.18 20.30 -0.74
C HIS A 125 -1.44 20.42 0.12
N PRO A 126 -1.39 21.15 1.24
CA PRO A 126 -2.52 21.26 2.15
C PRO A 126 -3.80 21.83 1.51
N GLU A 127 -3.69 22.51 0.37
CA GLU A 127 -4.82 23.12 -0.35
C GLU A 127 -5.82 22.09 -0.84
N VAL A 128 -5.43 20.82 -0.99
CA VAL A 128 -6.33 19.73 -1.37
C VAL A 128 -7.00 19.08 -0.15
N TYR A 129 -6.68 19.58 1.05
CA TYR A 129 -7.18 19.03 2.31
C TYR A 129 -8.70 18.86 2.38
N PRO A 130 -9.52 19.85 1.97
CA PRO A 130 -10.97 19.69 2.07
C PRO A 130 -11.52 18.46 1.33
N GLU A 131 -10.99 18.16 0.15
CA GLU A 131 -11.43 17.02 -0.65
C GLU A 131 -10.98 15.69 -0.03
N LEU A 132 -9.74 15.63 0.44
CA LEU A 132 -9.17 14.42 1.04
C LEU A 132 -9.65 14.22 2.47
N GLU A 133 -9.95 15.29 3.20
CA GLU A 133 -10.46 15.20 4.57
C GLU A 133 -11.77 14.44 4.61
N GLU A 134 -12.71 14.77 3.74
CA GLU A 134 -14.01 14.09 3.66
C GLU A 134 -13.80 12.60 3.41
N PHE A 135 -12.95 12.25 2.47
CA PHE A 135 -12.63 10.87 2.14
C PHE A 135 -12.00 10.13 3.32
N SER A 136 -11.01 10.75 3.97
CA SER A 136 -10.30 10.16 5.11
C SER A 136 -11.19 10.03 6.34
N GLN A 137 -12.04 11.01 6.61
CA GLN A 137 -12.98 10.98 7.74
C GLN A 137 -13.97 9.83 7.61
N ILE A 138 -14.54 9.65 6.43
CA ILE A 138 -15.48 8.55 6.16
C ILE A 138 -14.80 7.20 6.46
N ARG A 139 -13.57 7.04 6.00
CA ARG A 139 -12.83 5.79 6.25
C ARG A 139 -12.50 5.59 7.72
N GLU A 140 -12.15 6.65 8.44
CA GLU A 140 -11.89 6.57 9.87
C GLU A 140 -13.14 6.24 10.68
N GLU A 141 -14.28 6.83 10.31
CA GLU A 141 -15.54 6.51 10.95
C GLU A 141 -15.89 5.03 10.76
N VAL A 142 -15.71 4.51 9.56
CA VAL A 142 -15.93 3.09 9.28
C VAL A 142 -15.01 2.21 10.12
N LYS A 143 -13.74 2.59 10.27
CA LYS A 143 -12.78 1.87 11.11
C LYS A 143 -13.19 1.91 12.58
N LYS A 144 -13.63 3.05 13.08
CA LYS A 144 -14.11 3.19 14.47
C LYS A 144 -15.33 2.31 14.73
N LEU A 145 -16.29 2.29 13.81
CA LEU A 145 -17.48 1.44 13.92
C LEU A 145 -17.12 -0.04 13.97
N LYS A 146 -16.11 -0.46 13.23
CA LYS A 146 -15.64 -1.85 13.26
C LYS A 146 -14.93 -2.22 14.56
N ARG A 147 -14.32 -1.26 15.25
CA ARG A 147 -13.64 -1.49 16.53
C ARG A 147 -14.58 -1.63 17.72
N VAL A 148 -15.77 -1.09 17.63
CA VAL A 148 -16.74 -1.08 18.73
C VAL A 148 -17.51 -2.41 18.84
N LYS A 149 -17.37 -3.26 17.85
CA LYS A 149 -17.91 -4.62 17.90
C LYS A 149 -16.90 -5.52 18.59
#